data_72963577c498f173d62cd5c0b7441fc7
#
_entry.id   72963577c498f173d62cd5c0b7441fc7
#
_cell.length_a   1.000
_cell.length_b   1.000
_cell.length_c   1.000
_cell.angle_alpha   90.00
_cell.angle_beta   90.00
_cell.angle_gamma   90.00
#
_symmetry.space_group_name_H-M   'P 1'
#
loop_
_entity.id
_entity.type
_entity.pdbx_description
1 polymer ?
#
loop_
_entity_poly.entity_id
_entity_poly.type
_entity_poly.pdbx_seq_one_letter_code
_entity_poly.pdbx_strand_id
1 'polypeptide(L)'
;DDVDLFKFPVPKHHEYDGGRYIGTATSFITDNPELGRLANLGAYRVQVHSKNTAGVYISPGKHGALDIDDYWQRDERVPVAASFGQDPVLFFYTSVGIEHTHPYGEYAHAGGLKGHPFPVVEGPVTGLPLPANAEIVMEGFIEPNSTYLEGPFGEWQGYYGRDADEEPLIQVEAIYHRTDPILTCAVPARPPYDYSYHKALARSATTWDYLDTAGVPGVKGVWRTEAGGSRLFNIICIEQRYPGHARQAGFIAQHVREGGYANRFTVVVDDDIDPTSWDEVAWAMSTRCDPATDIEIQRRTWSTPLDPLVEFAGTEPGMKNLTFNSRALIDATVPYERLHTFPKVAEAPREYTEEIINKWREVITGVEPTEKETVKE
;
A
#
# COMPACT_ATOMS: atom_id res chain seq x y z
N ASP A 1 -31.05 -16.36 12.35
CA ASP A 1 -31.07 -15.84 13.75
C ASP A 1 -29.68 -15.75 14.41
N ASP A 2 -28.58 -16.09 13.73
CA ASP A 2 -27.25 -16.25 14.36
C ASP A 2 -26.19 -15.27 13.87
N VAL A 3 -26.54 -14.26 13.08
CA VAL A 3 -25.60 -13.22 12.65
C VAL A 3 -25.33 -12.30 13.83
N ASP A 4 -24.13 -12.38 14.41
CA ASP A 4 -23.70 -11.53 15.50
C ASP A 4 -22.19 -11.26 15.42
N LEU A 5 -21.82 -10.08 14.92
CA LEU A 5 -20.42 -9.64 14.81
C LEU A 5 -19.76 -9.48 16.20
N PHE A 6 -20.53 -9.27 17.26
CA PHE A 6 -19.99 -9.16 18.62
C PHE A 6 -19.67 -10.51 19.28
N LYS A 7 -19.92 -11.64 18.59
CA LYS A 7 -19.39 -12.95 19.03
C LYS A 7 -17.84 -12.99 18.99
N PHE A 8 -17.22 -12.12 18.17
CA PHE A 8 -15.76 -12.04 18.02
C PHE A 8 -15.19 -10.94 18.92
N PRO A 9 -13.92 -11.04 19.34
CA PRO A 9 -13.26 -10.04 20.16
C PRO A 9 -12.86 -8.80 19.33
N VAL A 10 -13.85 -8.13 18.76
CA VAL A 10 -13.63 -6.95 17.89
C VAL A 10 -13.09 -5.78 18.70
N PRO A 11 -11.84 -5.33 18.46
CA PRO A 11 -11.23 -4.28 19.26
C PRO A 11 -11.60 -2.87 18.80
N LYS A 12 -11.50 -1.91 19.71
CA LYS A 12 -11.18 -0.52 19.42
C LYS A 12 -9.67 -0.40 19.51
N HIS A 13 -8.99 -0.06 18.42
CA HIS A 13 -7.54 -0.16 18.35
C HIS A 13 -6.81 1.03 18.99
N HIS A 14 -7.27 2.26 18.72
CA HIS A 14 -6.67 3.48 19.25
C HIS A 14 -7.70 4.28 20.05
N GLU A 15 -7.20 5.18 20.91
CA GLU A 15 -8.02 5.95 21.85
C GLU A 15 -9.14 6.74 21.17
N TYR A 16 -8.84 7.36 20.03
CA TYR A 16 -9.78 8.25 19.34
C TYR A 16 -10.51 7.58 18.17
N ASP A 17 -10.35 6.26 17.95
CA ASP A 17 -11.16 5.55 16.96
C ASP A 17 -12.64 5.69 17.26
N GLY A 18 -13.46 5.89 16.22
CA GLY A 18 -14.92 6.10 16.38
C GLY A 18 -15.70 4.88 16.80
N GLY A 19 -15.09 3.68 16.76
CA GLY A 19 -15.76 2.43 17.10
C GLY A 19 -14.84 1.22 17.15
N ARG A 20 -15.45 0.04 17.05
CA ARG A 20 -14.76 -1.24 17.01
C ARG A 20 -14.55 -1.66 15.56
N TYR A 21 -13.35 -2.10 15.21
CA TYR A 21 -12.97 -2.49 13.84
C TYR A 21 -12.63 -3.97 13.78
N ILE A 22 -13.46 -4.75 13.10
CA ILE A 22 -13.19 -6.17 12.82
C ILE A 22 -12.20 -6.32 11.67
N GLY A 23 -12.19 -5.38 10.75
CA GLY A 23 -11.37 -5.42 9.56
C GLY A 23 -10.28 -4.37 9.55
N THR A 24 -9.05 -4.76 9.95
CA THR A 24 -7.83 -3.99 9.72
C THR A 24 -6.85 -4.75 8.81
N ALA A 25 -6.85 -6.07 8.86
CA ALA A 25 -6.20 -6.99 7.92
C ALA A 25 -7.23 -7.68 7.02
N THR A 26 -8.10 -6.90 6.38
CA THR A 26 -9.26 -7.40 5.62
C THR A 26 -8.87 -7.69 4.17
N SER A 27 -9.38 -8.80 3.62
CA SER A 27 -9.62 -8.92 2.19
C SER A 27 -11.11 -8.67 1.94
N PHE A 28 -11.43 -7.45 1.54
CA PHE A 28 -12.79 -7.04 1.19
C PHE A 28 -13.04 -7.35 -0.27
N ILE A 29 -14.13 -8.05 -0.56
CA ILE A 29 -14.42 -8.64 -1.86
C ILE A 29 -15.62 -7.91 -2.46
N THR A 30 -15.43 -7.36 -3.65
CA THR A 30 -16.46 -6.82 -4.51
C THR A 30 -16.42 -7.51 -5.85
N ASP A 31 -17.49 -7.42 -6.60
CA ASP A 31 -17.57 -7.90 -7.97
C ASP A 31 -18.08 -6.80 -8.90
N ASN A 32 -17.62 -6.84 -10.14
CA ASN A 32 -18.19 -6.08 -11.22
C ASN A 32 -18.26 -6.98 -12.46
N PRO A 33 -19.42 -7.60 -12.71
CA PRO A 33 -19.57 -8.59 -13.77
C PRO A 33 -19.29 -8.04 -15.17
N GLU A 34 -19.40 -6.70 -15.37
CA GLU A 34 -19.10 -6.06 -16.66
C GLU A 34 -17.60 -6.10 -17.00
N LEU A 35 -16.73 -6.22 -16.01
CA LEU A 35 -15.29 -6.27 -16.21
C LEU A 35 -14.75 -7.68 -16.52
N GLY A 36 -15.59 -8.72 -16.45
CA GLY A 36 -15.21 -10.10 -16.78
C GLY A 36 -14.13 -10.70 -15.91
N ARG A 37 -13.88 -10.14 -14.71
CA ARG A 37 -12.93 -10.66 -13.72
C ARG A 37 -13.66 -11.48 -12.66
N LEU A 38 -12.90 -12.31 -11.93
CA LEU A 38 -13.49 -13.18 -10.92
C LEU A 38 -14.06 -12.40 -9.74
N ALA A 39 -13.29 -11.48 -9.19
CA ALA A 39 -13.63 -10.54 -8.12
C ALA A 39 -12.50 -9.54 -7.94
N ASN A 40 -12.78 -8.43 -7.26
CA ASN A 40 -11.79 -7.49 -6.77
C ASN A 40 -11.60 -7.67 -5.27
N LEU A 41 -10.37 -7.66 -4.80
CA LEU A 41 -10.04 -7.69 -3.39
C LEU A 41 -9.31 -6.41 -2.99
N GLY A 42 -9.79 -5.75 -1.92
CA GLY A 42 -9.17 -4.54 -1.38
C GLY A 42 -8.97 -4.61 0.13
N ALA A 43 -7.84 -4.08 0.61
CA ALA A 43 -7.61 -3.92 2.04
C ALA A 43 -8.32 -2.67 2.55
N TYR A 44 -9.58 -2.80 2.91
CA TYR A 44 -10.43 -1.73 3.43
C TYR A 44 -10.77 -1.99 4.89
N ARG A 45 -10.85 -0.92 5.70
CA ARG A 45 -11.22 -1.04 7.10
C ARG A 45 -12.72 -1.27 7.24
N VAL A 46 -13.09 -2.11 8.21
CA VAL A 46 -14.49 -2.47 8.49
C VAL A 46 -14.82 -2.20 9.94
N GLN A 47 -15.72 -1.24 10.17
CA GLN A 47 -16.22 -0.85 11.50
C GLN A 47 -17.52 -1.60 11.81
N VAL A 48 -17.61 -2.20 13.00
CA VAL A 48 -18.86 -2.86 13.45
C VAL A 48 -19.79 -1.83 14.10
N HIS A 49 -21.02 -1.74 13.59
CA HIS A 49 -22.05 -0.83 14.13
C HIS A 49 -23.09 -1.56 14.98
N SER A 50 -23.50 -2.76 14.57
CA SER A 50 -24.44 -3.60 15.29
C SER A 50 -24.09 -5.09 15.15
N LYS A 51 -24.97 -5.96 15.59
CA LYS A 51 -24.80 -7.42 15.42
C LYS A 51 -24.68 -7.82 13.95
N ASN A 52 -25.39 -7.15 13.08
CA ASN A 52 -25.52 -7.49 11.66
C ASN A 52 -25.26 -6.31 10.70
N THR A 53 -24.68 -5.23 11.17
CA THR A 53 -24.31 -4.11 10.32
C THR A 53 -22.86 -3.69 10.55
N ALA A 54 -22.18 -3.35 9.45
CA ALA A 54 -20.82 -2.84 9.47
C ALA A 54 -20.65 -1.73 8.43
N GLY A 55 -19.80 -0.75 8.72
CA GLY A 55 -19.40 0.29 7.76
C GLY A 55 -18.07 -0.09 7.12
N VAL A 56 -17.88 0.30 5.86
CA VAL A 56 -16.62 0.13 5.15
C VAL A 56 -16.15 1.45 4.56
N TYR A 57 -14.92 1.86 4.89
CA TYR A 57 -14.30 3.01 4.24
C TYR A 57 -13.47 2.58 3.03
N ILE A 58 -13.79 3.14 1.88
CA ILE A 58 -13.04 2.95 0.64
C ILE A 58 -12.71 4.31 0.04
N SER A 59 -11.43 4.63 -0.05
CA SER A 59 -11.00 5.91 -0.65
C SER A 59 -11.49 6.04 -2.09
N PRO A 60 -11.96 7.23 -2.49
CA PRO A 60 -12.42 7.50 -3.86
C PRO A 60 -11.40 7.12 -4.92
N GLY A 61 -11.87 6.51 -6.00
CA GLY A 61 -11.04 6.03 -7.11
C GLY A 61 -10.32 4.70 -6.85
N LYS A 62 -10.53 4.06 -5.70
CA LYS A 62 -10.16 2.66 -5.47
C LYS A 62 -11.17 1.73 -6.13
N HIS A 63 -10.72 0.52 -6.48
CA HIS A 63 -11.52 -0.42 -7.28
C HIS A 63 -12.85 -0.76 -6.61
N GLY A 64 -12.86 -1.05 -5.31
CA GLY A 64 -14.12 -1.33 -4.60
C GLY A 64 -15.08 -0.14 -4.57
N ALA A 65 -14.58 1.12 -4.57
CA ALA A 65 -15.45 2.29 -4.68
C ALA A 65 -16.07 2.38 -6.09
N LEU A 66 -15.28 2.12 -7.13
CA LEU A 66 -15.77 2.10 -8.51
C LEU A 66 -16.83 0.99 -8.70
N ASP A 67 -16.59 -0.20 -8.14
CA ASP A 67 -17.56 -1.30 -8.19
C ASP A 67 -18.88 -0.92 -7.49
N ILE A 68 -18.83 -0.31 -6.30
CA ILE A 68 -20.02 0.17 -5.58
C ILE A 68 -20.76 1.24 -6.40
N ASP A 69 -20.03 2.21 -6.93
CA ASP A 69 -20.61 3.28 -7.75
C ASP A 69 -21.32 2.73 -8.98
N ASP A 70 -20.76 1.73 -9.65
CA ASP A 70 -21.37 1.08 -10.83
C ASP A 70 -22.70 0.39 -10.49
N TYR A 71 -22.81 -0.30 -9.36
CA TYR A 71 -24.06 -0.89 -8.88
C TYR A 71 -25.08 0.19 -8.52
N TRP A 72 -24.68 1.21 -7.76
CA TRP A 72 -25.58 2.28 -7.32
C TRP A 72 -26.12 3.13 -8.47
N GLN A 73 -25.35 3.32 -9.55
CA GLN A 73 -25.85 3.98 -10.78
C GLN A 73 -26.99 3.21 -11.44
N ARG A 74 -27.08 1.90 -11.21
CA ARG A 74 -28.16 1.04 -11.71
C ARG A 74 -29.28 0.84 -10.70
N ASP A 75 -29.23 1.50 -9.54
CA ASP A 75 -30.14 1.30 -8.42
C ASP A 75 -30.17 -0.17 -7.94
N GLU A 76 -29.01 -0.83 -7.96
CA GLU A 76 -28.82 -2.22 -7.55
C GLU A 76 -28.05 -2.31 -6.24
N ARG A 77 -28.39 -3.31 -5.41
CA ARG A 77 -27.62 -3.62 -4.21
C ARG A 77 -26.29 -4.28 -4.56
N VAL A 78 -25.24 -3.92 -3.86
CA VAL A 78 -23.88 -4.42 -4.11
C VAL A 78 -23.66 -5.69 -3.30
N PRO A 79 -23.38 -6.85 -3.92
CA PRO A 79 -22.93 -8.02 -3.19
C PRO A 79 -21.51 -7.78 -2.67
N VAL A 80 -21.29 -8.01 -1.37
CA VAL A 80 -19.97 -7.84 -0.73
C VAL A 80 -19.68 -8.99 0.20
N ALA A 81 -18.38 -9.29 0.33
CA ALA A 81 -17.88 -10.16 1.37
C ALA A 81 -16.60 -9.59 1.98
N ALA A 82 -16.29 -9.99 3.19
CA ALA A 82 -15.03 -9.63 3.83
C ALA A 82 -14.48 -10.82 4.60
N SER A 83 -13.19 -11.09 4.42
CA SER A 83 -12.47 -12.13 5.15
C SER A 83 -11.46 -11.56 6.12
N PHE A 84 -11.33 -12.21 7.25
CA PHE A 84 -10.41 -11.86 8.32
C PHE A 84 -9.62 -13.12 8.72
N GLY A 85 -8.30 -13.01 8.89
CA GLY A 85 -7.46 -14.17 9.13
C GLY A 85 -7.33 -15.08 7.89
N GLN A 86 -7.30 -14.49 6.72
CA GLN A 86 -6.99 -15.17 5.45
C GLN A 86 -5.49 -15.44 5.32
N ASP A 87 -5.13 -16.24 4.31
CA ASP A 87 -3.73 -16.51 3.96
C ASP A 87 -2.93 -15.22 3.80
N PRO A 88 -1.75 -15.09 4.42
CA PRO A 88 -0.93 -13.87 4.35
C PRO A 88 -0.55 -13.45 2.93
N VAL A 89 -0.37 -14.40 2.00
CA VAL A 89 -0.09 -14.10 0.59
C VAL A 89 -1.30 -13.44 -0.07
N LEU A 90 -2.53 -13.87 0.28
CA LEU A 90 -3.72 -13.20 -0.21
C LEU A 90 -3.81 -11.77 0.32
N PHE A 91 -3.57 -11.57 1.62
CA PHE A 91 -3.57 -10.22 2.21
C PHE A 91 -2.49 -9.33 1.60
N PHE A 92 -1.32 -9.88 1.28
CA PHE A 92 -0.27 -9.16 0.57
C PHE A 92 -0.81 -8.57 -0.75
N TYR A 93 -1.39 -9.40 -1.63
CA TYR A 93 -1.94 -8.93 -2.91
C TYR A 93 -3.17 -8.02 -2.75
N THR A 94 -4.03 -8.26 -1.77
CA THR A 94 -5.15 -7.38 -1.42
C THR A 94 -4.69 -5.96 -1.06
N SER A 95 -3.50 -5.82 -0.49
CA SER A 95 -2.92 -4.53 -0.06
C SER A 95 -2.12 -3.81 -1.15
N VAL A 96 -1.84 -4.48 -2.28
CA VAL A 96 -1.14 -3.95 -3.46
C VAL A 96 -2.17 -3.54 -4.51
N GLY A 97 -1.91 -2.49 -5.25
CA GLY A 97 -2.80 -2.06 -6.34
C GLY A 97 -2.54 -2.87 -7.61
N ILE A 98 -3.35 -3.88 -7.88
CA ILE A 98 -3.43 -4.52 -9.20
C ILE A 98 -4.34 -3.68 -10.09
N GLU A 99 -4.13 -3.68 -11.41
CA GLU A 99 -4.99 -2.91 -12.33
C GLU A 99 -6.44 -3.39 -12.25
N HIS A 100 -7.39 -2.45 -12.19
CA HIS A 100 -8.83 -2.73 -12.06
C HIS A 100 -9.37 -3.66 -13.16
N THR A 101 -8.87 -3.50 -14.37
CA THR A 101 -9.26 -4.30 -15.54
C THR A 101 -8.42 -5.57 -15.74
N HIS A 102 -7.50 -5.89 -14.80
CA HIS A 102 -6.62 -7.04 -14.95
C HIS A 102 -7.43 -8.36 -14.87
N PRO A 103 -7.35 -9.24 -15.89
CA PRO A 103 -8.26 -10.38 -16.00
C PRO A 103 -8.03 -11.44 -14.90
N TYR A 104 -6.89 -11.42 -14.24
CA TYR A 104 -6.52 -12.46 -13.27
C TYR A 104 -6.84 -12.10 -11.82
N GLY A 105 -6.95 -10.82 -11.47
CA GLY A 105 -7.25 -10.36 -10.11
C GLY A 105 -6.26 -10.84 -9.04
N GLU A 106 -6.55 -10.49 -7.79
CA GLU A 106 -5.69 -10.78 -6.63
C GLU A 106 -5.56 -12.27 -6.32
N TYR A 107 -6.62 -13.06 -6.51
CA TYR A 107 -6.59 -14.52 -6.30
C TYR A 107 -5.61 -15.22 -7.23
N ALA A 108 -5.58 -14.82 -8.51
CA ALA A 108 -4.68 -15.44 -9.46
C ALA A 108 -3.22 -15.05 -9.19
N HIS A 109 -2.95 -13.81 -8.77
CA HIS A 109 -1.60 -13.40 -8.37
C HIS A 109 -1.14 -14.14 -7.11
N ALA A 110 -2.02 -14.27 -6.10
CA ALA A 110 -1.73 -15.05 -4.90
C ALA A 110 -1.45 -16.51 -5.23
N GLY A 111 -2.27 -17.11 -6.11
CA GLY A 111 -2.06 -18.47 -6.61
C GLY A 111 -0.76 -18.64 -7.39
N GLY A 112 -0.43 -17.67 -8.25
CA GLY A 112 0.81 -17.65 -9.01
C GLY A 112 2.05 -17.64 -8.10
N LEU A 113 2.07 -16.81 -7.06
CA LEU A 113 3.16 -16.81 -6.08
C LEU A 113 3.26 -18.13 -5.30
N LYS A 114 2.12 -18.75 -4.98
CA LYS A 114 2.08 -20.05 -4.27
C LYS A 114 2.37 -21.24 -5.17
N GLY A 115 2.38 -21.07 -6.50
CA GLY A 115 2.58 -22.13 -7.46
C GLY A 115 1.38 -23.08 -7.66
N HIS A 116 0.19 -22.71 -7.15
CA HIS A 116 -1.06 -23.45 -7.34
C HIS A 116 -2.28 -22.50 -7.24
N PRO A 117 -3.45 -22.87 -7.84
CA PRO A 117 -4.66 -22.07 -7.73
C PRO A 117 -5.02 -21.75 -6.27
N PHE A 118 -5.40 -20.51 -6.01
CA PHE A 118 -5.83 -20.12 -4.67
C PHE A 118 -7.20 -20.75 -4.37
N PRO A 119 -7.37 -21.47 -3.24
CA PRO A 119 -8.61 -22.16 -2.94
C PRO A 119 -9.71 -21.17 -2.52
N VAL A 120 -10.84 -21.21 -3.22
CA VAL A 120 -12.05 -20.42 -2.94
C VAL A 120 -13.26 -21.33 -2.88
N VAL A 121 -14.31 -20.86 -2.19
CA VAL A 121 -15.65 -21.44 -2.21
C VAL A 121 -16.63 -20.38 -2.66
N GLU A 122 -17.68 -20.79 -3.36
CA GLU A 122 -18.78 -19.90 -3.74
C GLU A 122 -19.58 -19.52 -2.49
N GLY A 123 -19.75 -18.22 -2.27
CA GLY A 123 -20.53 -17.69 -1.15
C GLY A 123 -22.02 -18.01 -1.33
N PRO A 124 -22.66 -18.72 -0.35
CA PRO A 124 -24.06 -19.11 -0.46
C PRO A 124 -25.06 -17.95 -0.54
N VAL A 125 -24.67 -16.76 -0.08
CA VAL A 125 -25.55 -15.58 -0.04
C VAL A 125 -25.30 -14.66 -1.23
N THR A 126 -24.04 -14.39 -1.56
CA THR A 126 -23.67 -13.39 -2.57
C THR A 126 -23.19 -14.00 -3.89
N GLY A 127 -22.82 -15.29 -3.90
CA GLY A 127 -22.15 -15.90 -5.04
C GLY A 127 -20.68 -15.51 -5.21
N LEU A 128 -20.15 -14.65 -4.34
CA LEU A 128 -18.77 -14.20 -4.42
C LEU A 128 -17.78 -15.31 -4.07
N PRO A 129 -16.56 -15.30 -4.65
CA PRO A 129 -15.53 -16.28 -4.31
C PRO A 129 -14.91 -15.96 -2.95
N LEU A 130 -15.23 -16.76 -1.94
CA LEU A 130 -14.73 -16.60 -0.57
C LEU A 130 -13.42 -17.39 -0.38
N PRO A 131 -12.41 -16.87 0.34
CA PRO A 131 -11.21 -17.62 0.67
C PRO A 131 -11.54 -18.85 1.51
N ALA A 132 -11.29 -20.05 0.98
CA ALA A 132 -11.71 -21.30 1.61
C ALA A 132 -11.08 -21.56 2.98
N ASN A 133 -9.92 -20.98 3.28
CA ASN A 133 -9.14 -21.19 4.49
C ASN A 133 -9.11 -19.98 5.44
N ALA A 134 -10.00 -19.00 5.25
CA ALA A 134 -10.08 -17.86 6.17
C ALA A 134 -10.57 -18.29 7.56
N GLU A 135 -10.20 -17.52 8.57
CA GLU A 135 -10.66 -17.75 9.95
C GLU A 135 -12.11 -17.30 10.14
N ILE A 136 -12.46 -16.14 9.58
CA ILE A 136 -13.79 -15.54 9.61
C ILE A 136 -14.09 -14.95 8.23
N VAL A 137 -15.30 -15.16 7.72
CA VAL A 137 -15.82 -14.51 6.52
C VAL A 137 -17.24 -14.02 6.80
N MET A 138 -17.54 -12.80 6.42
CA MET A 138 -18.91 -12.28 6.38
C MET A 138 -19.34 -12.03 4.94
N GLU A 139 -20.63 -12.27 4.65
CA GLU A 139 -21.30 -11.93 3.43
C GLU A 139 -22.51 -11.03 3.68
N GLY A 140 -22.81 -10.20 2.71
CA GLY A 140 -23.98 -9.34 2.77
C GLY A 140 -24.09 -8.41 1.58
N PHE A 141 -24.89 -7.38 1.75
CA PHE A 141 -25.15 -6.41 0.69
C PHE A 141 -25.04 -4.98 1.20
N ILE A 142 -24.71 -4.07 0.29
CA ILE A 142 -24.81 -2.64 0.50
C ILE A 142 -25.99 -2.17 -0.39
N GLU A 143 -27.07 -1.69 0.25
CA GLU A 143 -28.23 -1.17 -0.48
C GLU A 143 -27.90 0.16 -1.17
N PRO A 144 -28.58 0.53 -2.26
CA PRO A 144 -28.33 1.79 -2.96
C PRO A 144 -28.37 3.00 -2.02
N ASN A 145 -27.30 3.78 -2.03
CA ASN A 145 -27.12 4.98 -1.20
C ASN A 145 -27.27 4.75 0.32
N SER A 146 -27.16 3.50 0.78
CA SER A 146 -27.19 3.20 2.21
C SER A 146 -25.84 3.51 2.83
N THR A 147 -25.82 4.50 3.73
CA THR A 147 -24.60 4.95 4.43
C THR A 147 -24.85 4.99 5.93
N TYR A 148 -23.73 5.03 6.68
CA TYR A 148 -23.73 5.23 8.13
C TYR A 148 -22.43 5.91 8.56
N LEU A 149 -22.47 6.61 9.69
CA LEU A 149 -21.31 7.32 10.21
C LEU A 149 -20.17 6.34 10.56
N GLU A 150 -19.06 6.44 9.86
CA GLU A 150 -17.85 5.64 10.03
C GLU A 150 -16.66 6.53 10.40
N GLY A 151 -15.78 6.03 11.26
CA GLY A 151 -14.62 6.78 11.71
C GLY A 151 -14.87 7.62 12.98
N PRO A 152 -13.88 8.47 13.36
CA PRO A 152 -12.54 8.54 12.82
C PRO A 152 -11.72 7.27 13.07
N PHE A 153 -10.62 7.08 12.34
CA PHE A 153 -9.73 5.94 12.49
C PHE A 153 -8.26 6.35 12.30
N GLY A 154 -7.37 5.81 13.15
CA GLY A 154 -5.94 6.03 13.04
C GLY A 154 -5.37 5.43 11.76
N GLU A 155 -4.65 6.23 10.94
CA GLU A 155 -4.28 5.87 9.59
C GLU A 155 -2.78 5.57 9.41
N TRP A 156 -2.45 5.02 8.26
CA TRP A 156 -1.11 4.57 7.85
C TRP A 156 -0.02 5.66 7.87
N GLN A 157 -0.38 6.93 7.85
CA GLN A 157 0.54 8.08 7.99
C GLN A 157 0.76 8.47 9.45
N GLY A 158 0.05 7.85 10.38
CA GLY A 158 0.19 8.05 11.82
C GLY A 158 -0.70 9.14 12.42
N TYR A 159 -1.72 9.57 11.67
CA TYR A 159 -2.67 10.59 12.11
C TYR A 159 -4.12 10.15 11.89
N TYR A 160 -5.05 10.80 12.58
CA TYR A 160 -6.47 10.79 12.22
C TYR A 160 -6.67 11.81 11.09
N GLY A 161 -6.34 11.43 9.87
CA GLY A 161 -6.34 12.34 8.71
C GLY A 161 -7.74 12.74 8.24
N ARG A 162 -8.79 12.12 8.78
CA ARG A 162 -10.20 12.36 8.43
C ARG A 162 -11.09 12.18 9.66
N ASP A 163 -12.04 13.07 9.82
CA ASP A 163 -13.13 12.92 10.78
C ASP A 163 -14.11 11.80 10.35
N ALA A 164 -15.03 11.44 11.24
CA ALA A 164 -16.12 10.54 10.90
C ALA A 164 -16.97 11.13 9.76
N ASP A 165 -17.38 10.29 8.82
CA ASP A 165 -18.25 10.67 7.71
C ASP A 165 -19.18 9.51 7.31
N GLU A 166 -20.15 9.80 6.46
CA GLU A 166 -21.08 8.82 5.92
C GLU A 166 -20.35 7.89 4.92
N GLU A 167 -20.32 6.60 5.23
CA GLU A 167 -19.67 5.57 4.42
C GLU A 167 -20.64 4.41 4.14
N PRO A 168 -20.41 3.60 3.10
CA PRO A 168 -21.28 2.49 2.75
C PRO A 168 -21.58 1.56 3.91
N LEU A 169 -22.85 1.26 4.14
CA LEU A 169 -23.35 0.40 5.20
C LEU A 169 -23.64 -1.01 4.68
N ILE A 170 -22.95 -1.98 5.22
CA ILE A 170 -23.12 -3.40 4.91
C ILE A 170 -24.23 -3.99 5.81
N GLN A 171 -25.25 -4.59 5.20
CA GLN A 171 -26.18 -5.49 5.87
C GLN A 171 -25.59 -6.89 5.80
N VAL A 172 -25.11 -7.41 6.92
CA VAL A 172 -24.49 -8.74 7.03
C VAL A 172 -25.59 -9.79 7.13
N GLU A 173 -25.64 -10.69 6.15
CA GLU A 173 -26.66 -11.75 6.08
C GLU A 173 -26.11 -13.11 6.53
N ALA A 174 -24.80 -13.34 6.43
CA ALA A 174 -24.16 -14.56 6.92
C ALA A 174 -22.74 -14.30 7.47
N ILE A 175 -22.35 -15.13 8.43
CA ILE A 175 -21.00 -15.19 9.00
C ILE A 175 -20.55 -16.64 9.04
N TYR A 176 -19.42 -16.94 8.43
CA TYR A 176 -18.76 -18.25 8.47
C TYR A 176 -17.48 -18.12 9.28
N HIS A 177 -17.21 -19.08 10.14
CA HIS A 177 -16.00 -19.04 10.95
C HIS A 177 -15.53 -20.43 11.36
N ARG A 178 -14.25 -20.57 11.66
CA ARG A 178 -13.70 -21.78 12.27
C ARG A 178 -14.23 -21.97 13.70
N THR A 179 -14.06 -23.16 14.26
CA THR A 179 -14.52 -23.47 15.63
C THR A 179 -13.92 -22.50 16.65
N ASP A 180 -12.62 -22.23 16.56
CA ASP A 180 -11.89 -21.29 17.42
C ASP A 180 -11.14 -20.27 16.54
N PRO A 181 -11.85 -19.29 15.94
CA PRO A 181 -11.26 -18.43 14.93
C PRO A 181 -10.30 -17.43 15.54
N ILE A 182 -9.21 -17.15 14.81
CA ILE A 182 -8.23 -16.12 15.15
C ILE A 182 -8.56 -14.86 14.37
N LEU A 183 -8.94 -13.78 15.05
CA LEU A 183 -9.10 -12.48 14.42
C LEU A 183 -7.73 -11.84 14.20
N THR A 184 -7.29 -11.82 12.94
CA THR A 184 -6.05 -11.15 12.56
C THR A 184 -6.27 -9.66 12.42
N CYS A 185 -5.46 -8.88 13.11
CA CYS A 185 -5.44 -7.42 13.03
C CYS A 185 -4.10 -6.93 12.45
N ALA A 186 -4.15 -5.92 11.59
CA ALA A 186 -2.99 -5.21 11.06
C ALA A 186 -3.27 -3.71 11.15
N VAL A 187 -2.97 -3.15 12.31
CA VAL A 187 -3.43 -1.81 12.69
C VAL A 187 -2.53 -0.74 12.10
N PRO A 188 -3.05 0.18 11.28
CA PRO A 188 -2.28 1.34 10.84
C PRO A 188 -1.96 2.25 12.02
N ALA A 189 -0.72 2.75 12.06
CA ALA A 189 -0.24 3.65 13.09
C ALA A 189 0.87 4.55 12.55
N ARG A 190 1.47 5.37 13.41
CA ARG A 190 2.70 6.08 13.07
C ARG A 190 3.78 5.06 12.67
N PRO A 191 4.35 5.15 11.44
CA PRO A 191 5.38 4.21 10.98
C PRO A 191 6.65 4.20 11.86
N PRO A 192 7.31 3.03 12.03
CA PRO A 192 6.93 1.72 11.50
C PRO A 192 5.81 1.06 12.31
N TYR A 193 5.01 0.21 11.68
CA TYR A 193 3.97 -0.61 12.30
C TYR A 193 3.91 -2.00 11.65
N ASP A 194 3.11 -2.93 12.20
CA ASP A 194 3.15 -4.38 11.95
C ASP A 194 3.31 -4.78 10.47
N TYR A 195 2.67 -4.08 9.55
CA TYR A 195 2.74 -4.43 8.13
C TYR A 195 3.32 -3.31 7.23
N SER A 196 3.95 -2.29 7.81
CA SER A 196 4.52 -1.17 7.03
C SER A 196 5.64 -1.63 6.10
N TYR A 197 6.50 -2.56 6.56
CA TYR A 197 7.61 -3.07 5.75
C TYR A 197 7.14 -3.84 4.52
N HIS A 198 6.17 -4.76 4.67
CA HIS A 198 5.69 -5.51 3.50
C HIS A 198 5.00 -4.61 2.47
N LYS A 199 4.29 -3.56 2.93
CA LYS A 199 3.73 -2.55 2.03
C LYS A 199 4.80 -1.73 1.32
N ALA A 200 5.86 -1.36 2.03
CA ALA A 200 7.00 -0.66 1.43
C ALA A 200 7.64 -1.53 0.32
N LEU A 201 7.90 -2.80 0.62
CA LEU A 201 8.48 -3.75 -0.34
C LEU A 201 7.57 -3.97 -1.56
N ALA A 202 6.30 -4.30 -1.33
CA ALA A 202 5.34 -4.57 -2.39
C ALA A 202 5.17 -3.36 -3.34
N ARG A 203 5.02 -2.16 -2.78
CA ARG A 203 4.86 -0.93 -3.55
C ARG A 203 6.13 -0.51 -4.27
N SER A 204 7.28 -0.80 -3.70
CA SER A 204 8.57 -0.60 -4.37
C SER A 204 8.68 -1.47 -5.61
N ALA A 205 8.37 -2.77 -5.48
CA ALA A 205 8.37 -3.70 -6.60
C ALA A 205 7.39 -3.27 -7.70
N THR A 206 6.14 -2.96 -7.33
CA THR A 206 5.13 -2.49 -8.30
C THR A 206 5.54 -1.18 -8.98
N THR A 207 6.15 -0.24 -8.25
CA THR A 207 6.64 1.01 -8.85
C THR A 207 7.78 0.73 -9.83
N TRP A 208 8.64 -0.23 -9.53
CA TRP A 208 9.71 -0.65 -10.45
C TRP A 208 9.14 -1.24 -11.73
N ASP A 209 8.18 -2.19 -11.62
CA ASP A 209 7.51 -2.77 -12.79
C ASP A 209 6.86 -1.71 -13.69
N TYR A 210 6.26 -0.68 -13.10
CA TYR A 210 5.71 0.44 -13.87
C TYR A 210 6.78 1.27 -14.56
N LEU A 211 7.94 1.49 -13.95
CA LEU A 211 9.06 2.20 -14.58
C LEU A 211 9.61 1.41 -15.77
N ASP A 212 9.78 0.11 -15.61
CA ASP A 212 10.23 -0.79 -16.68
C ASP A 212 9.20 -0.83 -17.82
N THR A 213 7.91 -0.96 -17.52
CA THR A 213 6.82 -0.95 -18.51
C THR A 213 6.74 0.39 -19.25
N ALA A 214 7.00 1.51 -18.56
CA ALA A 214 7.08 2.84 -19.18
C ALA A 214 8.36 3.06 -20.00
N GLY A 215 9.26 2.08 -20.06
CA GLY A 215 10.48 2.12 -20.85
C GLY A 215 11.60 2.97 -20.25
N VAL A 216 11.65 3.14 -18.94
CA VAL A 216 12.77 3.78 -18.22
C VAL A 216 13.91 2.78 -18.07
N PRO A 217 15.03 2.94 -18.79
CA PRO A 217 16.14 2.00 -18.69
C PRO A 217 16.95 2.24 -17.42
N GLY A 218 17.74 1.26 -16.99
CA GLY A 218 18.76 1.45 -15.95
C GLY A 218 18.25 1.68 -14.54
N VAL A 219 16.99 1.35 -14.24
CA VAL A 219 16.49 1.33 -12.85
C VAL A 219 17.24 0.24 -12.10
N LYS A 220 17.83 0.59 -10.94
CA LYS A 220 18.63 -0.30 -10.10
C LYS A 220 17.97 -0.57 -8.75
N GLY A 221 17.05 0.29 -8.36
CA GLY A 221 16.31 0.14 -7.12
C GLY A 221 15.16 1.13 -7.01
N VAL A 222 14.15 0.72 -6.26
CA VAL A 222 13.04 1.58 -5.85
C VAL A 222 12.78 1.30 -4.38
N TRP A 223 12.64 2.35 -3.60
CA TRP A 223 12.25 2.21 -2.20
C TRP A 223 11.18 3.21 -1.81
N ARG A 224 10.04 2.68 -1.40
CA ARG A 224 8.92 3.47 -0.86
C ARG A 224 8.97 3.40 0.65
N THR A 225 9.55 4.41 1.28
CA THR A 225 9.96 4.36 2.68
C THR A 225 8.81 4.06 3.65
N GLU A 226 9.07 3.23 4.66
CA GLU A 226 8.11 2.99 5.74
C GLU A 226 7.76 4.29 6.47
N ALA A 227 8.76 5.15 6.74
CA ALA A 227 8.58 6.45 7.39
C ALA A 227 7.58 7.36 6.64
N GLY A 228 7.49 7.23 5.33
CA GLY A 228 6.49 7.89 4.48
C GLY A 228 5.18 7.09 4.36
N GLY A 229 4.92 6.12 5.21
CA GLY A 229 3.75 5.25 5.12
C GLY A 229 3.70 4.45 3.81
N SER A 230 4.86 4.16 3.22
CA SER A 230 5.06 3.53 1.91
C SER A 230 4.40 4.27 0.73
N ARG A 231 4.09 5.57 0.90
CA ARG A 231 3.39 6.39 -0.12
C ARG A 231 4.01 7.76 -0.30
N LEU A 232 4.25 8.48 0.81
CA LEU A 232 4.59 9.91 0.78
C LEU A 232 6.04 10.17 0.38
N PHE A 233 6.94 9.21 0.53
CA PHE A 233 8.36 9.38 0.24
C PHE A 233 8.91 8.19 -0.56
N ASN A 234 9.36 8.47 -1.79
CA ASN A 234 9.88 7.48 -2.73
C ASN A 234 11.32 7.79 -3.08
N ILE A 235 12.12 6.76 -3.24
CA ILE A 235 13.50 6.85 -3.69
C ILE A 235 13.66 5.95 -4.92
N ILE A 236 14.20 6.50 -5.99
CA ILE A 236 14.45 5.82 -7.26
C ILE A 236 15.94 5.83 -7.51
N CYS A 237 16.55 4.67 -7.58
CA CYS A 237 17.97 4.50 -7.89
C CYS A 237 18.12 4.13 -9.37
N ILE A 238 18.95 4.87 -10.11
CA ILE A 238 19.17 4.67 -11.54
C ILE A 238 20.65 4.68 -11.89
N GLU A 239 21.02 3.94 -12.92
CA GLU A 239 22.25 4.13 -13.68
C GLU A 239 21.95 5.11 -14.82
N GLN A 240 22.46 6.33 -14.72
CA GLN A 240 22.17 7.36 -15.71
C GLN A 240 22.63 6.97 -17.12
N ARG A 241 21.77 7.12 -18.12
CA ARG A 241 22.03 6.74 -19.53
C ARG A 241 22.06 7.94 -20.49
N TYR A 242 21.40 9.04 -20.13
CA TYR A 242 21.28 10.24 -20.98
C TYR A 242 20.90 11.46 -20.13
N PRO A 243 21.14 12.70 -20.64
CA PRO A 243 20.74 13.92 -19.95
C PRO A 243 19.22 13.94 -19.67
N GLY A 244 18.81 14.31 -18.45
CA GLY A 244 17.41 14.37 -18.06
C GLY A 244 16.78 13.04 -17.66
N HIS A 245 17.56 11.94 -17.63
CA HIS A 245 17.07 10.62 -17.26
C HIS A 245 16.52 10.57 -15.83
N ALA A 246 17.18 11.21 -14.87
CA ALA A 246 16.72 11.31 -13.48
C ALA A 246 15.32 11.94 -13.39
N ARG A 247 15.09 13.04 -14.08
CA ARG A 247 13.79 13.71 -14.13
C ARG A 247 12.71 12.84 -14.78
N GLN A 248 13.03 12.18 -15.90
CA GLN A 248 12.10 11.25 -16.54
C GLN A 248 11.68 10.13 -15.57
N ALA A 249 12.63 9.44 -14.93
CA ALA A 249 12.35 8.38 -13.97
C ALA A 249 11.48 8.87 -12.80
N GLY A 250 11.86 10.00 -12.22
CA GLY A 250 11.14 10.60 -11.10
C GLY A 250 9.72 11.04 -11.46
N PHE A 251 9.51 11.70 -12.59
CA PHE A 251 8.17 12.12 -13.03
C PHE A 251 7.28 10.91 -13.34
N ILE A 252 7.80 9.89 -14.02
CA ILE A 252 7.04 8.67 -14.27
C ILE A 252 6.67 8.00 -12.96
N ALA A 253 7.62 7.81 -12.02
CA ALA A 253 7.35 7.24 -10.72
C ALA A 253 6.29 7.99 -9.91
N GLN A 254 6.17 9.32 -10.09
CA GLN A 254 5.15 10.14 -9.43
C GLN A 254 3.74 10.02 -10.04
N HIS A 255 3.62 9.57 -11.29
CA HIS A 255 2.36 9.59 -12.03
C HIS A 255 1.82 8.21 -12.41
N VAL A 256 2.60 7.14 -12.32
CA VAL A 256 2.06 5.79 -12.41
C VAL A 256 1.06 5.53 -11.30
N ARG A 257 0.09 4.62 -11.52
CA ARG A 257 -1.04 4.42 -10.59
C ARG A 257 -0.61 4.30 -9.12
N GLU A 258 0.38 3.47 -8.82
CA GLU A 258 0.83 3.28 -7.45
C GLU A 258 1.59 4.51 -6.90
N GLY A 259 2.37 5.17 -7.75
CA GLY A 259 3.10 6.40 -7.41
C GLY A 259 2.21 7.64 -7.38
N GLY A 260 1.09 7.61 -8.11
CA GLY A 260 0.17 8.74 -8.23
C GLY A 260 -0.65 9.00 -6.96
N TYR A 261 -0.93 7.98 -6.16
CA TYR A 261 -1.76 8.12 -4.98
C TYR A 261 -0.95 8.64 -3.78
N ALA A 262 -1.26 9.84 -3.31
CA ALA A 262 -0.71 10.49 -2.11
C ALA A 262 0.81 10.74 -2.10
N ASN A 263 1.52 10.55 -3.21
CA ASN A 263 2.95 10.84 -3.28
C ASN A 263 3.25 12.32 -2.93
N ARG A 264 4.35 12.55 -2.19
CA ARG A 264 4.76 13.90 -1.80
C ARG A 264 6.19 14.21 -2.19
N PHE A 265 7.11 13.30 -1.91
CA PHE A 265 8.51 13.45 -2.25
C PHE A 265 8.99 12.27 -3.08
N THR A 266 9.71 12.54 -4.14
CA THR A 266 10.43 11.53 -4.92
C THR A 266 11.86 12.02 -5.08
N VAL A 267 12.80 11.23 -4.59
CA VAL A 267 14.23 11.47 -4.72
C VAL A 267 14.77 10.50 -5.75
N VAL A 268 15.55 10.99 -6.71
CA VAL A 268 16.29 10.16 -7.66
C VAL A 268 17.76 10.23 -7.31
N VAL A 269 18.39 9.05 -7.20
CA VAL A 269 19.81 8.89 -6.86
C VAL A 269 20.52 8.01 -7.89
N ASP A 270 21.85 8.10 -7.95
CA ASP A 270 22.68 7.22 -8.78
C ASP A 270 22.82 5.81 -8.17
N ASP A 271 23.35 4.87 -8.95
CA ASP A 271 23.50 3.45 -8.58
C ASP A 271 24.64 3.16 -7.58
N ASP A 272 25.37 4.18 -7.16
CA ASP A 272 26.31 4.10 -6.03
C ASP A 272 25.65 4.37 -4.65
N ILE A 273 24.35 4.66 -4.63
CA ILE A 273 23.55 4.94 -3.42
C ILE A 273 22.57 3.79 -3.16
N ASP A 274 22.57 3.25 -1.95
CA ASP A 274 21.52 2.32 -1.51
C ASP A 274 20.22 3.08 -1.23
N PRO A 275 19.16 2.88 -2.04
CA PRO A 275 17.90 3.59 -1.84
C PRO A 275 17.19 3.23 -0.53
N THR A 276 17.57 2.16 0.14
CA THR A 276 17.04 1.75 1.45
C THR A 276 17.78 2.40 2.63
N SER A 277 18.95 2.96 2.37
CA SER A 277 19.79 3.66 3.38
C SER A 277 19.43 5.15 3.42
N TRP A 278 18.73 5.56 4.48
CA TRP A 278 18.37 6.97 4.65
C TRP A 278 19.60 7.89 4.72
N ASP A 279 20.68 7.44 5.35
CA ASP A 279 21.91 8.22 5.50
C ASP A 279 22.60 8.45 4.15
N GLU A 280 22.66 7.44 3.28
CA GLU A 280 23.22 7.58 1.94
C GLU A 280 22.36 8.48 1.06
N VAL A 281 21.04 8.32 1.10
CA VAL A 281 20.10 9.19 0.35
C VAL A 281 20.22 10.65 0.81
N ALA A 282 20.26 10.87 2.13
CA ALA A 282 20.43 12.22 2.69
C ALA A 282 21.79 12.82 2.32
N TRP A 283 22.83 12.00 2.30
CA TRP A 283 24.16 12.43 1.84
C TRP A 283 24.12 12.84 0.34
N ALA A 284 23.53 12.02 -0.52
CA ALA A 284 23.39 12.35 -1.95
C ALA A 284 22.59 13.65 -2.15
N MET A 285 21.45 13.80 -1.48
CA MET A 285 20.66 15.05 -1.51
C MET A 285 21.48 16.27 -1.07
N SER A 286 22.34 16.12 -0.06
CA SER A 286 23.13 17.22 0.50
C SER A 286 24.32 17.63 -0.36
N THR A 287 24.84 16.70 -1.17
CA THR A 287 26.11 16.89 -1.91
C THR A 287 25.95 16.99 -3.43
N ARG A 288 24.83 16.52 -3.98
CA ARG A 288 24.59 16.44 -5.44
C ARG A 288 23.39 17.27 -5.91
N CYS A 289 22.49 17.70 -5.01
CA CYS A 289 21.28 18.45 -5.35
C CYS A 289 21.47 19.94 -5.06
N ASP A 290 21.36 20.80 -6.06
CA ASP A 290 21.18 22.23 -5.90
C ASP A 290 19.67 22.54 -5.81
N PRO A 291 19.13 22.97 -4.65
CA PRO A 291 17.70 23.19 -4.49
C PRO A 291 17.06 24.16 -5.49
N ALA A 292 17.84 25.04 -6.10
CA ALA A 292 17.32 26.03 -7.04
C ALA A 292 17.07 25.45 -8.44
N THR A 293 17.81 24.40 -8.82
CA THR A 293 17.78 23.81 -10.17
C THR A 293 17.31 22.36 -10.21
N ASP A 294 17.46 21.66 -9.08
CA ASP A 294 17.27 20.19 -9.04
C ASP A 294 16.01 19.76 -8.27
N ILE A 295 15.19 20.74 -7.84
CA ILE A 295 13.90 20.47 -7.21
C ILE A 295 12.77 21.01 -8.08
N GLU A 296 11.88 20.13 -8.51
CA GLU A 296 10.69 20.47 -9.28
C GLU A 296 9.43 20.33 -8.41
N ILE A 297 8.59 21.36 -8.36
CA ILE A 297 7.34 21.35 -7.61
C ILE A 297 6.15 21.25 -8.56
N GLN A 298 5.42 20.15 -8.46
CA GLN A 298 4.15 19.95 -9.14
C GLN A 298 3.00 20.28 -8.20
N ARG A 299 1.95 20.92 -8.71
CA ARG A 299 0.77 21.34 -7.93
C ARG A 299 -0.48 20.66 -8.45
N ARG A 300 -1.49 20.54 -7.57
CA ARG A 300 -2.82 19.98 -7.90
C ARG A 300 -2.74 18.56 -8.44
N THR A 301 -1.92 17.72 -7.82
CA THR A 301 -1.81 16.30 -8.13
C THR A 301 -2.76 15.47 -7.26
N TRP A 302 -3.12 14.27 -7.72
CA TRP A 302 -4.04 13.38 -7.03
C TRP A 302 -3.56 13.01 -5.63
N SER A 303 -4.43 13.16 -4.62
CA SER A 303 -4.15 12.81 -3.24
C SER A 303 -5.29 11.98 -2.65
N THR A 304 -5.40 11.95 -1.35
CA THR A 304 -6.39 11.16 -0.59
C THR A 304 -6.95 12.02 0.53
N PRO A 305 -8.22 11.83 0.91
CA PRO A 305 -8.79 12.45 2.12
C PRO A 305 -8.04 12.11 3.42
N LEU A 306 -7.20 11.07 3.39
CA LEU A 306 -6.39 10.65 4.55
C LEU A 306 -5.09 11.43 4.69
N ASP A 307 -4.70 12.25 3.71
CA ASP A 307 -3.50 13.07 3.78
C ASP A 307 -3.72 14.24 4.75
N PRO A 308 -2.98 14.32 5.87
CA PRO A 308 -3.24 15.33 6.91
C PRO A 308 -2.96 16.78 6.48
N LEU A 309 -2.33 17.00 5.32
CA LEU A 309 -2.08 18.31 4.76
C LEU A 309 -3.03 18.70 3.62
N VAL A 310 -3.98 17.83 3.29
CA VAL A 310 -4.93 18.11 2.23
C VAL A 310 -6.01 19.06 2.76
N GLU A 311 -6.18 20.18 2.08
CA GLU A 311 -7.35 21.03 2.23
C GLU A 311 -8.44 20.50 1.29
N PHE A 312 -9.63 20.26 1.82
CA PHE A 312 -10.77 19.85 1.01
C PHE A 312 -11.21 20.99 0.09
N ALA A 313 -11.54 20.68 -1.15
CA ALA A 313 -11.94 21.67 -2.15
C ALA A 313 -13.27 22.37 -1.80
N GLY A 314 -14.05 21.83 -0.86
CA GLY A 314 -15.30 22.41 -0.37
C GLY A 314 -16.01 21.50 0.65
N THR A 315 -17.08 22.02 1.22
CA THR A 315 -17.91 21.30 2.21
C THR A 315 -19.14 20.62 1.59
N GLU A 316 -19.41 20.88 0.33
CA GLU A 316 -20.55 20.31 -0.40
C GLU A 316 -20.39 18.79 -0.61
N PRO A 317 -21.48 18.02 -0.67
CA PRO A 317 -21.42 16.62 -1.03
C PRO A 317 -20.63 16.37 -2.32
N GLY A 318 -19.71 15.41 -2.30
CA GLY A 318 -18.80 15.11 -3.40
C GLY A 318 -17.52 15.96 -3.45
N MET A 319 -17.49 17.17 -2.90
CA MET A 319 -16.28 18.01 -2.86
C MET A 319 -15.28 17.56 -1.80
N LYS A 320 -15.71 16.90 -0.74
CA LYS A 320 -14.85 16.30 0.29
C LYS A 320 -13.88 15.25 -0.28
N ASN A 321 -14.21 14.69 -1.43
CA ASN A 321 -13.40 13.68 -2.13
C ASN A 321 -12.46 14.27 -3.18
N LEU A 322 -12.58 15.58 -3.47
CA LEU A 322 -11.70 16.30 -4.40
C LEU A 322 -10.44 16.76 -3.66
N THR A 323 -9.50 15.86 -3.52
CA THR A 323 -8.26 16.10 -2.77
C THR A 323 -7.06 16.24 -3.70
N PHE A 324 -6.30 17.30 -3.48
CA PHE A 324 -5.08 17.59 -4.23
C PHE A 324 -3.92 17.82 -3.27
N ASN A 325 -2.73 17.42 -3.68
CA ASN A 325 -1.50 17.80 -2.99
C ASN A 325 -0.52 18.47 -3.96
N SER A 326 0.61 18.90 -3.44
CA SER A 326 1.80 19.24 -4.21
C SER A 326 2.86 18.18 -4.00
N ARG A 327 3.71 17.98 -5.03
CA ARG A 327 4.80 17.00 -5.02
C ARG A 327 6.11 17.66 -5.35
N ALA A 328 7.17 17.23 -4.69
CA ALA A 328 8.52 17.56 -5.04
C ALA A 328 9.20 16.37 -5.73
N LEU A 329 9.82 16.60 -6.86
CA LEU A 329 10.85 15.76 -7.44
C LEU A 329 12.20 16.35 -7.08
N ILE A 330 13.08 15.58 -6.50
CA ILE A 330 14.43 15.96 -6.07
C ILE A 330 15.41 15.11 -6.86
N ASP A 331 16.15 15.75 -7.76
CA ASP A 331 17.25 15.13 -8.49
C ASP A 331 18.52 15.22 -7.63
N ALA A 332 18.89 14.10 -7.04
CA ALA A 332 20.09 13.95 -6.22
C ALA A 332 21.14 13.06 -6.89
N THR A 333 21.13 13.05 -8.23
CA THR A 333 22.15 12.38 -9.04
C THR A 333 23.33 13.32 -9.30
N VAL A 334 24.47 12.74 -9.64
CA VAL A 334 25.59 13.53 -10.17
C VAL A 334 25.12 14.20 -11.47
N PRO A 335 25.33 15.53 -11.66
CA PRO A 335 24.98 16.19 -12.92
C PRO A 335 25.54 15.42 -14.12
N TYR A 336 24.69 15.07 -15.09
CA TYR A 336 25.05 14.18 -16.20
C TYR A 336 26.29 14.67 -16.95
N GLU A 337 26.43 15.98 -17.14
CA GLU A 337 27.56 16.63 -17.83
C GLU A 337 28.87 16.50 -17.03
N ARG A 338 28.78 16.13 -15.77
CA ARG A 338 29.91 16.01 -14.85
C ARG A 338 30.22 14.59 -14.42
N LEU A 339 29.56 13.56 -14.94
CA LEU A 339 29.77 12.16 -14.56
C LEU A 339 31.25 11.74 -14.52
N HIS A 340 32.08 12.28 -15.45
CA HIS A 340 33.51 11.97 -15.51
C HIS A 340 34.41 12.96 -14.78
N THR A 341 33.88 14.09 -14.33
CA THR A 341 34.66 15.18 -13.73
C THR A 341 34.20 15.51 -12.30
N PHE A 342 33.13 14.88 -11.84
CA PHE A 342 32.65 15.07 -10.46
C PHE A 342 33.70 14.57 -9.47
N PRO A 343 33.85 15.23 -8.32
CA PRO A 343 34.80 14.80 -7.31
C PRO A 343 34.59 13.34 -6.89
N LYS A 344 35.68 12.60 -6.73
CA LYS A 344 35.62 11.22 -6.25
C LYS A 344 35.20 11.20 -4.78
N VAL A 345 34.43 10.18 -4.41
CA VAL A 345 34.07 9.93 -3.00
C VAL A 345 35.32 9.58 -2.20
N ALA A 346 35.49 10.24 -1.06
CA ALA A 346 36.63 10.02 -0.17
C ALA A 346 36.29 8.93 0.85
N GLU A 347 36.38 7.69 0.43
CA GLU A 347 36.08 6.51 1.25
C GLU A 347 37.17 5.44 1.10
N ALA A 348 37.23 4.51 2.04
CA ALA A 348 38.09 3.35 1.93
C ALA A 348 37.60 2.41 0.82
N PRO A 349 38.51 1.76 0.05
CA PRO A 349 38.09 0.77 -0.94
C PRO A 349 37.18 -0.29 -0.32
N ARG A 350 36.06 -0.61 -1.00
CA ARG A 350 35.06 -1.55 -0.50
C ARG A 350 35.63 -2.90 -0.08
N GLU A 351 36.54 -3.44 -0.89
CA GLU A 351 37.23 -4.70 -0.59
C GLU A 351 37.99 -4.65 0.75
N TYR A 352 38.66 -3.52 1.03
CA TYR A 352 39.38 -3.31 2.28
C TYR A 352 38.42 -3.17 3.47
N THR A 353 37.33 -2.47 3.28
CA THR A 353 36.29 -2.31 4.30
C THR A 353 35.65 -3.67 4.65
N GLU A 354 35.32 -4.48 3.66
CA GLU A 354 34.76 -5.83 3.83
C GLU A 354 35.78 -6.77 4.54
N GLU A 355 37.04 -6.69 4.18
CA GLU A 355 38.12 -7.45 4.88
C GLU A 355 38.17 -7.09 6.37
N ILE A 356 38.17 -5.79 6.69
CA ILE A 356 38.23 -5.31 8.08
C ILE A 356 36.97 -5.69 8.85
N ILE A 357 35.79 -5.53 8.26
CA ILE A 357 34.53 -5.94 8.89
C ILE A 357 34.56 -7.45 9.19
N ASN A 358 34.98 -8.27 8.23
CA ASN A 358 35.02 -9.71 8.41
C ASN A 358 36.06 -10.10 9.50
N LYS A 359 37.22 -9.45 9.52
CA LYS A 359 38.27 -9.68 10.51
C LYS A 359 37.84 -9.33 11.95
N TRP A 360 37.02 -8.27 12.09
CA TRP A 360 36.60 -7.76 13.38
C TRP A 360 35.12 -8.00 13.69
N ARG A 361 34.47 -8.87 12.93
CA ARG A 361 33.02 -9.12 13.02
C ARG A 361 32.55 -9.42 14.44
N GLU A 362 33.24 -10.32 15.14
CA GLU A 362 32.92 -10.69 16.52
C GLU A 362 32.96 -9.49 17.47
N VAL A 363 33.96 -8.62 17.31
CA VAL A 363 34.10 -7.42 18.13
C VAL A 363 33.05 -6.37 17.80
N ILE A 364 32.72 -6.20 16.52
CA ILE A 364 31.76 -5.18 16.04
C ILE A 364 30.33 -5.59 16.36
N THR A 365 29.99 -6.87 16.19
CA THR A 365 28.61 -7.34 16.32
C THR A 365 28.30 -7.96 17.69
N GLY A 366 29.33 -8.32 18.47
CA GLY A 366 29.17 -9.05 19.72
C GLY A 366 28.58 -10.46 19.56
N VAL A 367 28.53 -10.96 18.33
CA VAL A 367 27.97 -12.26 17.98
C VAL A 367 29.11 -13.16 17.50
N GLU A 368 29.31 -14.32 18.16
CA GLU A 368 30.26 -15.33 17.67
C GLU A 368 29.79 -15.81 16.27
N PRO A 369 30.71 -16.12 15.33
CA PRO A 369 30.36 -16.64 14.03
C PRO A 369 29.61 -17.96 14.21
N THR A 370 28.39 -18.03 13.71
CA THR A 370 27.74 -19.33 13.50
C THR A 370 28.61 -20.11 12.51
N GLU A 371 29.06 -21.32 12.90
CA GLU A 371 29.79 -22.22 12.02
C GLU A 371 29.06 -22.30 10.66
N LYS A 372 29.77 -22.02 9.58
CA LYS A 372 29.24 -22.19 8.24
C LYS A 372 28.82 -23.66 8.10
N GLU A 373 27.51 -23.92 8.03
CA GLU A 373 27.03 -25.18 7.49
C GLU A 373 27.63 -25.32 6.10
N THR A 374 28.61 -26.19 5.99
CA THR A 374 29.14 -26.63 4.69
C THR A 374 28.03 -27.41 4.01
N VAL A 375 27.29 -26.73 3.11
CA VAL A 375 26.45 -27.43 2.14
C VAL A 375 27.42 -28.32 1.34
N LYS A 376 27.38 -29.62 1.60
CA LYS A 376 28.04 -30.60 0.77
C LYS A 376 27.30 -30.65 -0.56
N GLU A 377 28.06 -30.50 -1.64
CA GLU A 377 27.62 -30.71 -3.03
C GLU A 377 26.88 -32.04 -3.24
#